data_62a2f7b2cbabdd717b1641024542fc7a
#
_entry.id   62a2f7b2cbabdd717b1641024542fc7a
#
_cell.length_a   1.000
_cell.length_b   1.000
_cell.length_c   1.000
_cell.angle_alpha   90.00
_cell.angle_beta   90.00
_cell.angle_gamma   90.00
#
_symmetry.space_group_name_H-M   'P 1'
#
loop_
_entity.id
_entity.type
_entity.pdbx_description
1 polymer ?
#
loop_
_entity_poly.entity_id
_entity_poly.type
_entity_poly.pdbx_seq_one_letter_code
_entity_poly.pdbx_strand_id
1 'polypeptide(L)'
;PEYIENLPTMTLPFSVSGKHRSFPIKGDSMPPANSGDYVVGKFVESLNEIKDGKTYVLLTKDEGIVYKRIYSKVFRGAGYLELHSDNPQYEPYKVKPKDVLEVWEYVCLLRTKDVKPNEINVDSMIGFLRQMKVEVKKEVND
;
A
#
# COMPACT_ATOMS: atom_id res chain seq x y z
N PRO A 1 5.02 -9.20 24.77
CA PRO A 1 3.68 -9.40 25.30
C PRO A 1 3.12 -10.78 24.93
N GLU A 2 2.33 -11.32 25.81
CA GLU A 2 1.78 -12.66 25.68
C GLU A 2 0.96 -12.86 24.39
N TYR A 3 0.19 -11.85 24.00
CA TYR A 3 -0.65 -11.97 22.81
C TYR A 3 0.18 -12.11 21.52
N ILE A 4 1.39 -11.57 21.48
CA ILE A 4 2.28 -11.72 20.32
C ILE A 4 2.75 -13.16 20.19
N GLU A 5 3.05 -13.82 21.32
CA GLU A 5 3.49 -15.21 21.34
C GLU A 5 2.41 -16.16 20.82
N ASN A 6 1.13 -15.77 20.95
CA ASN A 6 -0.01 -16.57 20.53
C ASN A 6 -0.49 -16.28 19.11
N LEU A 7 0.15 -15.35 18.40
CA LEU A 7 -0.23 -15.06 17.02
C LEU A 7 0.19 -16.20 16.10
N PRO A 8 -0.64 -16.53 15.11
CA PRO A 8 -0.26 -17.54 14.13
C PRO A 8 0.96 -17.12 13.35
N THR A 9 1.81 -18.08 13.05
CA THR A 9 3.01 -17.85 12.27
C THR A 9 2.98 -18.68 11.00
N MET A 10 3.74 -18.24 9.99
CA MET A 10 3.88 -18.97 8.74
C MET A 10 5.30 -18.82 8.21
N THR A 11 5.72 -19.80 7.42
CA THR A 11 6.99 -19.74 6.71
C THR A 11 6.72 -19.34 5.26
N LEU A 12 7.45 -18.37 4.76
CA LEU A 12 7.34 -17.96 3.36
C LEU A 12 8.04 -18.98 2.46
N PRO A 13 7.54 -19.22 1.24
CA PRO A 13 8.11 -20.20 0.33
C PRO A 13 9.41 -19.72 -0.35
N PHE A 14 9.97 -18.61 0.08
CA PHE A 14 11.22 -18.05 -0.41
C PHE A 14 12.01 -17.48 0.75
N SER A 15 13.30 -17.31 0.55
CA SER A 15 14.20 -16.79 1.58
C SER A 15 14.05 -15.29 1.74
N VAL A 16 13.82 -14.84 2.96
CA VAL A 16 13.79 -13.43 3.36
C VAL A 16 14.62 -13.25 4.61
N SER A 17 15.45 -12.21 4.62
CA SER A 17 16.24 -11.85 5.78
C SER A 17 15.54 -10.80 6.61
N GLY A 18 15.84 -10.77 7.92
CA GLY A 18 15.35 -9.74 8.81
C GLY A 18 13.98 -10.07 9.42
N LYS A 19 13.42 -9.09 10.11
CA LYS A 19 12.16 -9.22 10.82
C LYS A 19 10.99 -8.98 9.87
N HIS A 20 10.03 -9.88 9.87
CA HIS A 20 8.86 -9.83 8.99
C HIS A 20 7.57 -9.90 9.79
N ARG A 21 6.55 -9.28 9.26
CA ARG A 21 5.21 -9.29 9.84
C ARG A 21 4.17 -9.17 8.74
N SER A 22 3.01 -9.81 8.93
CA SER A 22 1.88 -9.64 8.03
C SER A 22 0.87 -8.67 8.63
N PHE A 23 0.24 -7.88 7.76
CA PHE A 23 -0.73 -6.86 8.15
C PHE A 23 -2.01 -7.04 7.34
N PRO A 24 -3.18 -7.04 7.97
CA PRO A 24 -4.43 -7.14 7.24
C PRO A 24 -4.71 -5.85 6.46
N ILE A 25 -5.21 -6.01 5.23
CA ILE A 25 -5.61 -4.90 4.39
C ILE A 25 -7.08 -4.61 4.62
N LYS A 26 -7.40 -3.32 4.75
CA LYS A 26 -8.78 -2.82 4.84
C LYS A 26 -8.99 -1.79 3.73
N GLY A 27 -10.15 -1.86 3.08
CA GLY A 27 -10.51 -0.90 2.06
C GLY A 27 -9.89 -1.19 0.70
N ASP A 28 -9.92 -0.21 -0.18
CA ASP A 28 -9.58 -0.34 -1.58
C ASP A 28 -8.59 0.71 -2.09
N SER A 29 -7.79 1.28 -1.18
CA SER A 29 -6.87 2.36 -1.55
C SER A 29 -5.66 1.90 -2.35
N MET A 30 -5.31 0.62 -2.27
CA MET A 30 -4.09 0.08 -2.88
C MET A 30 -4.37 -1.14 -3.75
N PRO A 31 -5.12 -1.00 -4.86
CA PRO A 31 -5.33 -2.14 -5.75
C PRO A 31 -3.99 -2.62 -6.34
N PRO A 32 -3.79 -3.91 -6.62
CA PRO A 32 -4.78 -4.99 -6.56
C PRO A 32 -5.04 -5.57 -5.16
N ALA A 33 -4.50 -4.97 -4.09
CA ALA A 33 -4.79 -5.40 -2.74
C ALA A 33 -6.23 -5.06 -2.37
N ASN A 34 -6.95 -6.06 -1.84
CA ASN A 34 -8.35 -5.94 -1.46
C ASN A 34 -8.53 -6.15 0.03
N SER A 35 -9.64 -5.64 0.55
CA SER A 35 -10.02 -5.90 1.94
C SER A 35 -10.05 -7.40 2.20
N GLY A 36 -9.38 -7.84 3.26
CA GLY A 36 -9.23 -9.25 3.59
C GLY A 36 -7.93 -9.87 3.11
N ASP A 37 -7.18 -9.20 2.26
CA ASP A 37 -5.81 -9.62 1.92
C ASP A 37 -4.85 -9.26 3.05
N TYR A 38 -3.66 -9.84 3.00
CA TYR A 38 -2.58 -9.52 3.94
C TYR A 38 -1.35 -9.08 3.16
N VAL A 39 -0.70 -8.02 3.63
CA VAL A 39 0.60 -7.64 3.11
C VAL A 39 1.67 -8.06 4.10
N VAL A 40 2.71 -8.72 3.59
CA VAL A 40 3.87 -9.08 4.39
C VAL A 40 4.91 -7.98 4.22
N GLY A 41 5.38 -7.46 5.35
CA GLY A 41 6.39 -6.40 5.36
C GLY A 41 7.65 -6.83 6.07
N LYS A 42 8.77 -6.26 5.64
CA LYS A 42 10.07 -6.38 6.27
C LYS A 42 10.35 -5.10 7.06
N PHE A 43 10.79 -5.24 8.30
CA PHE A 43 11.07 -4.11 9.17
C PHE A 43 12.15 -3.20 8.59
N VAL A 44 11.87 -1.89 8.61
CA VAL A 44 12.79 -0.84 8.17
C VAL A 44 13.19 -0.04 9.40
N GLU A 45 14.48 0.02 9.69
CA GLU A 45 14.98 0.63 10.91
C GLU A 45 15.00 2.15 10.87
N SER A 46 15.18 2.74 9.69
CA SER A 46 15.32 4.19 9.53
C SER A 46 14.51 4.70 8.37
N LEU A 47 13.92 5.89 8.54
CA LEU A 47 13.21 6.57 7.45
C LEU A 47 14.12 6.87 6.26
N ASN A 48 15.43 6.93 6.49
CA ASN A 48 16.41 7.16 5.42
C ASN A 48 16.50 5.98 4.45
N GLU A 49 16.01 4.81 4.84
CA GLU A 49 15.99 3.62 3.99
C GLU A 49 14.80 3.56 3.05
N ILE A 50 13.84 4.47 3.22
CA ILE A 50 12.65 4.52 2.36
C ILE A 50 13.08 4.96 0.96
N LYS A 51 12.64 4.17 -0.04
CA LYS A 51 12.89 4.46 -1.45
C LYS A 51 11.61 4.97 -2.09
N ASP A 52 11.72 6.11 -2.77
CA ASP A 52 10.58 6.74 -3.43
C ASP A 52 9.91 5.81 -4.44
N GLY A 53 8.58 5.81 -4.44
CA GLY A 53 7.79 5.04 -5.37
C GLY A 53 7.55 3.60 -5.00
N LYS A 54 8.11 3.13 -3.88
CA LYS A 54 7.85 1.80 -3.35
C LYS A 54 6.74 1.83 -2.31
N THR A 55 6.16 0.67 -2.02
CA THR A 55 5.06 0.58 -1.06
C THR A 55 5.54 0.09 0.29
N TYR A 56 4.91 0.62 1.32
CA TYR A 56 5.28 0.37 2.71
C TYR A 56 4.02 0.27 3.57
N VAL A 57 4.12 -0.52 4.62
CA VAL A 57 3.17 -0.45 5.73
C VAL A 57 3.76 0.50 6.76
N LEU A 58 2.99 1.50 7.15
CA LEU A 58 3.37 2.44 8.20
C LEU A 58 2.44 2.28 9.39
N LEU A 59 3.03 2.30 10.58
CA LEU A 59 2.27 2.47 11.80
C LEU A 59 2.39 3.95 12.18
N THR A 60 1.26 4.66 12.15
CA THR A 60 1.21 6.10 12.40
C THR A 60 0.45 6.40 13.68
N LYS A 61 0.74 7.54 14.30
CA LYS A 61 0.06 7.96 15.53
C LYS A 61 -1.43 8.23 15.31
N ASP A 62 -1.76 8.87 14.18
CA ASP A 62 -3.13 9.36 13.95
C ASP A 62 -4.04 8.35 13.25
N GLU A 63 -3.48 7.54 12.34
CA GLU A 63 -4.29 6.64 11.52
C GLU A 63 -4.07 5.16 11.83
N GLY A 64 -3.13 4.84 12.72
CA GLY A 64 -2.76 3.46 12.97
C GLY A 64 -1.99 2.85 11.80
N ILE A 65 -2.38 1.66 11.37
CA ILE A 65 -1.71 0.92 10.31
C ILE A 65 -2.26 1.36 8.96
N VAL A 66 -1.37 1.82 8.06
CA VAL A 66 -1.73 2.18 6.68
C VAL A 66 -0.75 1.53 5.71
N TYR A 67 -1.24 1.17 4.52
CA TYR A 67 -0.42 0.62 3.44
C TYR A 67 -0.50 1.59 2.26
N LYS A 68 0.63 2.17 1.88
CA LYS A 68 0.68 3.27 0.90
C LYS A 68 1.95 3.23 0.07
N ARG A 69 1.93 3.94 -1.04
CA ARG A 69 3.12 4.21 -1.85
C ARG A 69 3.74 5.50 -1.34
N ILE A 70 5.04 5.47 -1.03
CA ILE A 70 5.70 6.52 -0.27
C ILE A 70 6.68 7.30 -1.14
N TYR A 71 6.66 8.62 -0.98
CA TYR A 71 7.68 9.52 -1.50
C TYR A 71 8.22 10.33 -0.33
N SER A 72 9.52 10.23 -0.08
CA SER A 72 10.12 10.86 1.08
C SER A 72 10.63 12.25 0.74
N LYS A 73 10.20 13.22 1.53
CA LYS A 73 10.70 14.59 1.52
C LYS A 73 11.36 14.90 2.86
N VAL A 74 11.90 13.85 3.49
CA VAL A 74 12.59 13.96 4.78
C VAL A 74 14.06 14.28 4.54
N PHE A 75 14.55 15.29 5.22
CA PHE A 75 15.95 15.69 5.18
C PHE A 75 16.40 16.07 6.58
N ARG A 76 17.39 15.34 7.11
CA ARG A 76 17.93 15.54 8.46
C ARG A 76 16.85 15.53 9.55
N GLY A 77 15.89 14.60 9.43
CA GLY A 77 14.80 14.46 10.39
C GLY A 77 13.68 15.47 10.28
N ALA A 78 13.81 16.44 9.38
CA ALA A 78 12.77 17.43 9.08
C ALA A 78 12.06 17.08 7.78
N GLY A 79 10.96 17.76 7.49
CA GLY A 79 10.18 17.54 6.29
C GLY A 79 9.00 16.60 6.52
N TYR A 80 8.69 15.77 5.53
CA TYR A 80 7.51 14.91 5.60
C TYR A 80 7.65 13.71 4.67
N LEU A 81 6.84 12.70 4.92
CA LEU A 81 6.57 11.61 4.00
C LEU A 81 5.27 11.92 3.28
N GLU A 82 5.27 11.74 1.97
CA GLU A 82 4.07 11.88 1.14
C GLU A 82 3.51 10.49 0.88
N LEU A 83 2.28 10.25 1.31
CA LEU A 83 1.61 8.96 1.22
C LEU A 83 0.60 9.00 0.09
N HIS A 84 0.78 8.11 -0.88
CA HIS A 84 -0.07 8.00 -2.05
C HIS A 84 -0.84 6.70 -2.05
N SER A 85 -2.11 6.77 -2.39
CA SER A 85 -2.92 5.60 -2.70
C SER A 85 -2.84 5.34 -4.19
N ASP A 86 -2.69 4.07 -4.59
CA ASP A 86 -2.69 3.72 -6.01
C ASP A 86 -4.08 3.90 -6.63
N ASN A 87 -5.13 3.87 -5.81
CA ASN A 87 -6.47 4.22 -6.24
C ASN A 87 -6.59 5.75 -6.30
N PRO A 88 -6.82 6.33 -7.49
CA PRO A 88 -6.84 7.78 -7.66
C PRO A 88 -8.03 8.49 -6.99
N GLN A 89 -9.00 7.74 -6.46
CA GLN A 89 -10.09 8.32 -5.69
C GLN A 89 -9.63 8.90 -4.34
N TYR A 90 -8.45 8.47 -3.89
CA TYR A 90 -7.89 8.91 -2.62
C TYR A 90 -6.78 9.93 -2.87
N GLU A 91 -6.90 11.09 -2.25
CA GLU A 91 -5.90 12.13 -2.35
C GLU A 91 -4.62 11.78 -1.58
N PRO A 92 -3.45 12.11 -2.10
CA PRO A 92 -2.23 11.96 -1.32
C PRO A 92 -2.22 12.91 -0.11
N TYR A 93 -1.53 12.50 0.94
CA TYR A 93 -1.42 13.32 2.14
C TYR A 93 -0.02 13.20 2.74
N LYS A 94 0.29 14.08 3.68
CA LYS A 94 1.61 14.20 4.29
C LYS A 94 1.59 13.71 5.73
N VAL A 95 2.68 13.05 6.14
CA VAL A 95 2.87 12.61 7.51
C VAL A 95 4.25 13.07 7.96
N LYS A 96 4.33 13.65 9.14
CA LYS A 96 5.60 14.10 9.71
C LYS A 96 6.39 12.90 10.24
N PRO A 97 7.73 12.94 10.17
CA PRO A 97 8.55 11.83 10.69
C PRO A 97 8.24 11.46 12.13
N LYS A 98 7.95 12.43 12.98
CA LYS A 98 7.64 12.20 14.40
C LYS A 98 6.35 11.41 14.63
N ASP A 99 5.46 11.39 13.63
CA ASP A 99 4.18 10.70 13.72
C ASP A 99 4.24 9.28 13.15
N VAL A 100 5.38 8.88 12.60
CA VAL A 100 5.62 7.52 12.10
C VAL A 100 6.28 6.70 13.19
N LEU A 101 5.60 5.64 13.63
CA LEU A 101 6.08 4.77 14.71
C LEU A 101 6.87 3.59 14.16
N GLU A 102 6.43 2.99 13.07
CA GLU A 102 7.09 1.85 12.42
C GLU A 102 6.94 1.92 10.92
N VAL A 103 7.93 1.38 10.21
CA VAL A 103 7.93 1.26 8.75
C VAL A 103 8.25 -0.18 8.38
N TRP A 104 7.48 -0.74 7.44
CA TRP A 104 7.66 -2.10 6.93
C TRP A 104 7.63 -2.07 5.41
N GLU A 105 8.71 -2.54 4.79
CA GLU A 105 8.82 -2.59 3.33
C GLU A 105 8.02 -3.77 2.78
N TYR A 106 7.29 -3.55 1.69
CA TYR A 106 6.53 -4.60 1.02
C TYR A 106 7.43 -5.78 0.62
N VAL A 107 7.00 -6.99 0.95
CA VAL A 107 7.62 -8.23 0.54
C VAL A 107 6.70 -9.01 -0.41
N CYS A 108 5.47 -9.24 0.01
CA CYS A 108 4.49 -9.94 -0.82
C CYS A 108 3.07 -9.68 -0.32
N LEU A 109 2.11 -10.01 -1.17
CA LEU A 109 0.69 -9.92 -0.86
C LEU A 109 0.13 -11.35 -0.76
N LEU A 110 -0.58 -11.63 0.32
CA LEU A 110 -1.24 -12.90 0.54
C LEU A 110 -2.74 -12.71 0.37
N ARG A 111 -3.34 -13.48 -0.50
CA ARG A 111 -4.77 -13.44 -0.75
C ARG A 111 -5.43 -14.73 -0.29
N THR A 112 -6.42 -14.60 0.56
CA THR A 112 -7.15 -15.75 1.10
C THR A 112 -8.44 -16.01 0.34
N LYS A 113 -8.89 -15.05 -0.47
CA LYS A 113 -10.12 -15.17 -1.24
C LYS A 113 -9.82 -15.48 -2.69
N ASP A 114 -10.62 -16.36 -3.28
CA ASP A 114 -10.59 -16.58 -4.72
C ASP A 114 -11.41 -15.47 -5.38
N VAL A 115 -10.71 -14.51 -5.97
CA VAL A 115 -11.34 -13.35 -6.60
C VAL A 115 -11.50 -13.62 -8.10
N LYS A 116 -12.72 -13.55 -8.56
CA LYS A 116 -13.01 -13.69 -9.99
C LYS A 116 -12.56 -12.42 -10.73
N PRO A 117 -11.97 -12.57 -11.92
CA PRO A 117 -11.58 -11.38 -12.71
C PRO A 117 -12.72 -10.40 -12.97
N ASN A 118 -13.96 -10.91 -13.11
CA ASN A 118 -15.12 -10.07 -13.36
C ASN A 118 -15.50 -9.18 -12.18
N GLU A 119 -15.12 -9.52 -10.96
CA GLU A 119 -15.44 -8.72 -9.78
C GLU A 119 -14.61 -7.46 -9.74
N ILE A 120 -13.38 -7.56 -10.24
CA ILE A 120 -12.55 -6.39 -10.49
C ILE A 120 -13.03 -5.73 -11.76
N ASN A 121 -13.71 -6.50 -12.58
CA ASN A 121 -14.33 -6.10 -13.81
C ASN A 121 -13.37 -5.34 -14.72
N VAL A 122 -12.26 -6.01 -15.04
CA VAL A 122 -11.24 -5.45 -15.92
C VAL A 122 -11.84 -5.01 -17.25
N ASP A 123 -12.78 -5.80 -17.79
CA ASP A 123 -13.46 -5.47 -19.04
C ASP A 123 -14.30 -4.20 -18.92
N SER A 124 -14.98 -4.01 -17.80
CA SER A 124 -15.72 -2.78 -17.53
C SER A 124 -14.79 -1.60 -17.35
N MET A 125 -13.66 -1.79 -16.68
CA MET A 125 -12.66 -0.73 -16.55
C MET A 125 -12.08 -0.34 -17.90
N ILE A 126 -11.75 -1.33 -18.73
CA ILE A 126 -11.27 -1.10 -20.10
C ILE A 126 -12.33 -0.39 -20.92
N GLY A 127 -13.58 -0.86 -20.82
CA GLY A 127 -14.71 -0.21 -21.51
C GLY A 127 -14.90 1.23 -21.08
N PHE A 128 -14.83 1.48 -19.79
CA PHE A 128 -14.92 2.84 -19.23
C PHE A 128 -13.80 3.75 -19.75
N LEU A 129 -12.57 3.25 -19.75
CA LEU A 129 -11.42 4.00 -20.26
C LEU A 129 -11.54 4.28 -21.76
N ARG A 130 -12.05 3.32 -22.54
CA ARG A 130 -12.29 3.51 -23.98
C ARG A 130 -13.36 4.59 -24.22
N GLN A 131 -14.41 4.57 -23.42
CA GLN A 131 -15.48 5.58 -23.50
C GLN A 131 -14.92 6.96 -23.21
N MET A 132 -14.09 7.10 -22.19
CA MET A 132 -13.43 8.36 -21.88
C MET A 132 -12.55 8.85 -23.04
N LYS A 133 -11.82 7.97 -23.70
CA LYS A 133 -10.99 8.32 -24.85
C LYS A 133 -11.83 8.78 -26.04
N VAL A 134 -12.97 8.12 -26.26
CA VAL A 134 -13.90 8.53 -27.32
C VAL A 134 -14.44 9.93 -27.07
N GLU A 135 -14.81 10.24 -25.84
CA GLU A 135 -15.29 11.58 -25.47
C GLU A 135 -14.20 12.64 -25.68
N VAL A 136 -12.99 12.36 -25.24
CA VAL A 136 -11.86 13.27 -25.44
C VAL A 136 -11.57 13.50 -26.92
N LYS A 137 -11.63 12.44 -27.75
CA LYS A 137 -11.44 12.59 -29.19
C LYS A 137 -12.52 13.43 -29.85
N LYS A 138 -13.77 13.28 -29.41
CA LYS A 138 -14.87 14.11 -29.91
C LYS A 138 -14.65 15.59 -29.61
N GLU A 139 -14.24 15.89 -28.40
CA GLU A 139 -13.93 17.27 -28.00
C GLU A 139 -12.80 17.87 -28.83
N VAL A 140 -11.77 17.10 -29.11
CA VAL A 140 -10.63 17.57 -29.91
C VAL A 140 -10.97 17.74 -31.38
N ASN A 141 -11.85 16.90 -31.92
CA ASN A 141 -12.22 16.91 -33.35
C ASN A 141 -13.38 17.88 -33.67
N ASP A 142 -14.08 18.34 -32.66
CA ASP A 142 -15.16 19.31 -32.79
C ASP A 142 -14.64 20.73 -32.64
#